data_37da4cb7978e27a6f4104581d6d6a0ac
#
_entry.id   37da4cb7978e27a6f4104581d6d6a0ac
#
_cell.length_a   1.000
_cell.length_b   1.000
_cell.length_c   1.000
_cell.angle_alpha   90.00
_cell.angle_beta   90.00
_cell.angle_gamma   90.00
#
_symmetry.space_group_name_H-M   'P 1'
#
loop_
_entity.id
_entity.type
_entity.pdbx_description
1 polymer ?
#
loop_
_entity_poly.entity_id
_entity_poly.type
_entity_poly.pdbx_seq_one_letter_code
_entity_poly.pdbx_strand_id
1 'polypeptide(L)'
;GIAARTGNGIWTTEIIPAEIQPPARSVAGASGIRIRIGTKQVTNGGDETDLVVAFNEQVLLGRVRAGELKPGAQILLESMWSEHRDPKIVQSYQETVAMLKGAGFRVYEVPLERECRKRVADPRKGKNMFVLGMLCNIYSLDVKLGREQVALTFGKKDPKVIEVNQGLLDAGYLWAEQNFDFKYRIPAVRSTEAQIVVNGNTALALGVLASGMDICAMYPITPATSVSHYLSDVFERVGGIVHQAEDEIAACAFAIGASYAGKCA
;
A
#
# COMPACT_ATOMS: atom_id res chain seq x y z
N GLY A 1 1.34 2.77 8.84
CA GLY A 1 1.91 2.29 10.12
C GLY A 1 2.96 3.23 10.68
N ILE A 2 4.22 3.23 10.17
CA ILE A 2 5.34 3.98 10.79
C ILE A 2 5.03 5.48 10.88
N ALA A 3 4.69 6.14 9.78
CA ALA A 3 4.41 7.58 9.76
C ALA A 3 3.24 7.99 10.69
N ALA A 4 2.22 7.15 10.80
CA ALA A 4 1.12 7.38 11.75
C ALA A 4 1.59 7.33 13.21
N ARG A 5 2.48 6.40 13.55
CA ARG A 5 3.05 6.26 14.91
C ARG A 5 3.97 7.42 15.31
N THR A 6 4.45 8.18 14.33
CA THR A 6 5.22 9.42 14.56
C THR A 6 4.34 10.67 14.57
N GLY A 7 3.01 10.53 14.54
CA GLY A 7 2.05 11.63 14.58
C GLY A 7 1.91 12.41 13.26
N ASN A 8 2.51 11.92 12.19
CA ASN A 8 2.42 12.55 10.88
C ASN A 8 1.04 12.34 10.25
N GLY A 9 0.54 13.35 9.54
CA GLY A 9 -0.60 13.20 8.67
C GLY A 9 -0.27 12.23 7.53
N ILE A 10 -1.20 11.32 7.23
CA ILE A 10 -1.01 10.31 6.20
C ILE A 10 -2.28 10.12 5.38
N TRP A 11 -2.11 9.94 4.09
CA TRP A 11 -3.15 9.52 3.16
C TRP A 11 -2.60 8.42 2.26
N THR A 12 -3.34 7.33 2.11
CA THR A 12 -2.96 6.24 1.21
C THR A 12 -4.09 5.99 0.22
N THR A 13 -3.73 5.81 -1.05
CA THR A 13 -4.66 5.43 -2.10
C THR A 13 -4.11 4.17 -2.76
N GLU A 14 -4.84 3.08 -2.63
CA GLU A 14 -4.55 1.86 -3.36
C GLU A 14 -5.06 2.00 -4.80
N ILE A 15 -4.23 1.59 -5.74
CA ILE A 15 -4.55 1.55 -7.16
C ILE A 15 -4.69 0.08 -7.52
N ILE A 16 -5.94 -0.37 -7.60
CA ILE A 16 -6.29 -1.75 -7.91
C ILE A 16 -6.70 -1.80 -9.38
N PRO A 17 -6.21 -2.75 -10.18
CA PRO A 17 -6.67 -2.94 -11.55
C PRO A 17 -8.17 -3.21 -11.59
N ALA A 18 -8.87 -2.63 -12.56
CA ALA A 18 -10.29 -2.91 -12.78
C ALA A 18 -10.53 -4.34 -13.28
N GLU A 19 -9.51 -4.97 -13.86
CA GLU A 19 -9.57 -6.33 -14.39
C GLU A 19 -8.94 -7.33 -13.41
N ILE A 20 -9.66 -8.41 -13.11
CA ILE A 20 -9.22 -9.47 -12.18
C ILE A 20 -8.04 -10.26 -12.78
N GLN A 21 -8.01 -10.43 -14.10
CA GLN A 21 -6.92 -11.07 -14.85
C GLN A 21 -6.63 -10.27 -16.12
N PRO A 22 -5.68 -9.31 -16.07
CA PRO A 22 -5.28 -8.62 -17.28
C PRO A 22 -4.61 -9.61 -18.23
N PRO A 23 -4.81 -9.47 -19.56
CA PRO A 23 -4.11 -10.26 -20.55
C PRO A 23 -2.59 -10.19 -20.35
N ALA A 24 -1.89 -11.28 -20.58
CA ALA A 24 -0.43 -11.31 -20.51
C ALA A 24 0.15 -10.18 -21.37
N ARG A 25 1.06 -9.36 -20.77
CA ARG A 25 1.71 -8.20 -21.39
C ARG A 25 0.82 -6.98 -21.66
N SER A 26 -0.38 -6.91 -21.07
CA SER A 26 -1.18 -5.68 -21.13
C SER A 26 -0.73 -4.68 -20.05
N VAL A 27 -0.77 -3.39 -20.40
CA VAL A 27 -0.50 -2.28 -19.46
C VAL A 27 -1.72 -2.04 -18.55
N ALA A 28 -2.87 -2.59 -18.93
CA ALA A 28 -4.06 -2.61 -18.09
C ALA A 28 -3.76 -3.40 -16.81
N GLY A 29 -3.98 -2.82 -15.66
CA GLY A 29 -3.79 -3.51 -14.40
C GLY A 29 -2.52 -3.15 -13.65
N ALA A 30 -2.03 -1.95 -13.83
CA ALA A 30 -0.97 -1.39 -12.98
C ALA A 30 -1.47 -1.25 -11.55
N SER A 31 -1.20 -2.25 -10.70
CA SER A 31 -1.42 -2.11 -9.26
C SER A 31 -0.35 -1.24 -8.63
N GLY A 32 -0.71 -0.50 -7.60
CA GLY A 32 0.23 0.33 -6.88
C GLY A 32 -0.41 0.92 -5.63
N ILE A 33 0.39 1.61 -4.85
CA ILE A 33 -0.07 2.38 -3.71
C ILE A 33 0.57 3.77 -3.78
N ARG A 34 -0.25 4.80 -3.66
CA ARG A 34 0.21 6.17 -3.47
C ARG A 34 0.14 6.48 -1.98
N ILE A 35 1.22 7.03 -1.44
CA ILE A 35 1.32 7.39 -0.03
C ILE A 35 1.75 8.86 0.03
N ARG A 36 0.93 9.69 0.67
CA ARG A 36 1.28 11.08 1.01
C ARG A 36 1.46 11.18 2.50
N ILE A 37 2.59 11.79 2.90
CA ILE A 37 2.94 11.99 4.31
C ILE A 37 3.26 13.46 4.50
N GLY A 38 2.78 14.04 5.60
CA GLY A 38 3.03 15.44 5.94
C GLY A 38 3.15 15.66 7.45
N THR A 39 3.65 16.83 7.82
CA THR A 39 3.70 17.30 9.22
C THR A 39 2.38 17.89 9.68
N LYS A 40 1.44 18.10 8.76
CA LYS A 40 0.06 18.56 9.02
C LYS A 40 -0.92 17.47 8.60
N GLN A 41 -2.18 17.64 8.94
CA GLN A 41 -3.24 16.77 8.43
C GLN A 41 -3.21 16.72 6.91
N VAL A 42 -3.30 15.51 6.37
CA VAL A 42 -3.33 15.22 4.92
C VAL A 42 -4.73 14.75 4.57
N THR A 43 -5.37 15.40 3.62
CA THR A 43 -6.78 15.19 3.25
C THR A 43 -6.99 14.62 1.85
N ASN A 44 -5.91 14.39 1.09
CA ASN A 44 -5.95 13.80 -0.26
C ASN A 44 -4.62 13.16 -0.65
N GLY A 45 -4.61 12.40 -1.76
CA GLY A 45 -3.43 11.72 -2.27
C GLY A 45 -2.38 12.60 -2.95
N GLY A 46 -2.74 13.85 -3.28
CA GLY A 46 -1.92 14.73 -4.13
C GLY A 46 -1.92 14.29 -5.60
N ASP A 47 -1.49 15.16 -6.49
CA ASP A 47 -1.48 14.92 -7.93
C ASP A 47 -0.13 14.35 -8.39
N GLU A 48 0.97 14.86 -7.85
CA GLU A 48 2.32 14.48 -8.23
C GLU A 48 3.10 13.86 -7.07
N THR A 49 4.11 13.04 -7.40
CA THR A 49 4.94 12.36 -6.42
C THR A 49 6.40 12.80 -6.49
N ASP A 50 7.07 12.83 -5.33
CA ASP A 50 8.49 13.15 -5.18
C ASP A 50 9.37 11.93 -5.44
N LEU A 51 8.86 10.72 -5.17
CA LEU A 51 9.59 9.46 -5.28
C LEU A 51 8.67 8.37 -5.79
N VAL A 52 9.16 7.58 -6.74
CA VAL A 52 8.49 6.37 -7.26
C VAL A 52 9.37 5.15 -7.03
N VAL A 53 8.78 4.06 -6.58
CA VAL A 53 9.39 2.73 -6.59
C VAL A 53 8.65 1.90 -7.64
N ALA A 54 9.34 1.49 -8.67
CA ALA A 54 8.78 0.72 -9.78
C ALA A 54 9.44 -0.66 -9.89
N PHE A 55 8.63 -1.69 -9.83
CA PHE A 55 9.08 -3.08 -10.06
C PHE A 55 9.11 -3.45 -11.55
N ASN A 56 8.57 -2.56 -12.40
CA ASN A 56 8.48 -2.74 -13.83
C ASN A 56 8.42 -1.38 -14.52
N GLU A 57 9.18 -1.22 -15.61
CA GLU A 57 9.24 0.04 -16.38
C GLU A 57 7.92 0.38 -17.09
N GLN A 58 7.14 -0.61 -17.49
CA GLN A 58 5.88 -0.37 -18.22
C GLN A 58 4.84 0.32 -17.35
N VAL A 59 4.72 -0.12 -16.08
CA VAL A 59 3.82 0.50 -15.10
C VAL A 59 4.25 1.94 -14.83
N LEU A 60 5.56 2.17 -14.71
CA LEU A 60 6.14 3.49 -14.51
C LEU A 60 5.83 4.43 -15.69
N LEU A 61 5.96 3.96 -16.93
CA LEU A 61 5.65 4.76 -18.12
C LEU A 61 4.20 5.26 -18.14
N GLY A 62 3.25 4.45 -17.69
CA GLY A 62 1.86 4.86 -17.53
C GLY A 62 1.71 6.07 -16.60
N ARG A 63 2.43 6.07 -15.48
CA ARG A 63 2.40 7.16 -14.50
C ARG A 63 3.09 8.43 -15.00
N VAL A 64 4.20 8.26 -15.71
CA VAL A 64 4.90 9.40 -16.35
C VAL A 64 4.01 10.08 -17.38
N ARG A 65 3.34 9.29 -18.24
CA ARG A 65 2.40 9.84 -19.25
C ARG A 65 1.19 10.52 -18.63
N ALA A 66 0.75 10.06 -17.48
CA ALA A 66 -0.34 10.69 -16.73
C ALA A 66 0.08 11.97 -15.98
N GLY A 67 1.36 12.37 -16.04
CA GLY A 67 1.87 13.56 -15.36
C GLY A 67 1.91 13.43 -13.83
N GLU A 68 2.01 12.22 -13.30
CA GLU A 68 1.93 11.96 -11.86
C GLU A 68 3.28 12.11 -11.13
N LEU A 69 4.35 12.53 -11.81
CA LEU A 69 5.67 12.71 -11.23
C LEU A 69 6.07 14.20 -11.29
N LYS A 70 6.59 14.72 -10.19
CA LYS A 70 7.18 16.06 -10.15
C LYS A 70 8.42 16.14 -11.04
N PRO A 71 8.72 17.30 -11.60
CA PRO A 71 10.00 17.53 -12.26
C PRO A 71 11.17 17.18 -11.33
N GLY A 72 12.10 16.37 -11.83
CA GLY A 72 13.24 15.91 -11.04
C GLY A 72 12.93 14.85 -9.96
N ALA A 73 11.76 14.25 -9.98
CA ALA A 73 11.41 13.18 -9.06
C ALA A 73 12.44 12.04 -9.08
N GLN A 74 12.61 11.40 -7.92
CA GLN A 74 13.47 10.24 -7.76
C GLN A 74 12.72 8.98 -8.22
N ILE A 75 13.34 8.16 -9.05
CA ILE A 75 12.78 6.90 -9.54
C ILE A 75 13.69 5.75 -9.12
N LEU A 76 13.17 4.87 -8.27
CA LEU A 76 13.83 3.61 -7.90
C LEU A 76 13.25 2.52 -8.79
N LEU A 77 14.00 2.07 -9.78
CA LEU A 77 13.56 1.11 -10.78
C LEU A 77 14.24 -0.24 -10.58
N GLU A 78 13.46 -1.33 -10.52
CA GLU A 78 13.99 -2.69 -10.48
C GLU A 78 14.88 -2.96 -11.69
N SER A 79 16.14 -3.34 -11.43
CA SER A 79 17.14 -3.53 -12.49
C SER A 79 17.18 -4.92 -13.10
N MET A 80 16.43 -5.91 -12.57
CA MET A 80 16.43 -7.27 -13.10
C MET A 80 16.08 -7.37 -14.59
N TRP A 81 15.33 -6.40 -15.09
CA TRP A 81 14.89 -6.36 -16.48
C TRP A 81 16.02 -6.02 -17.46
N SER A 82 17.09 -5.38 -17.01
CA SER A 82 18.30 -5.12 -17.79
C SER A 82 19.08 -6.40 -18.11
N GLU A 83 18.86 -7.46 -17.36
CA GLU A 83 19.52 -8.77 -17.50
C GLU A 83 18.54 -9.86 -17.96
N HIS A 84 17.39 -9.48 -18.53
CA HIS A 84 16.38 -10.43 -18.96
C HIS A 84 16.84 -11.25 -20.18
N ARG A 85 16.35 -12.49 -20.28
CA ARG A 85 16.73 -13.42 -21.38
C ARG A 85 16.22 -12.99 -22.76
N ASP A 86 15.13 -12.24 -22.82
CA ASP A 86 14.58 -11.69 -24.06
C ASP A 86 15.23 -10.34 -24.37
N PRO A 87 15.99 -10.22 -25.49
CA PRO A 87 16.66 -8.97 -25.86
C PRO A 87 15.69 -7.81 -26.05
N LYS A 88 14.45 -8.05 -26.46
CA LYS A 88 13.43 -7.00 -26.64
C LYS A 88 13.05 -6.35 -25.31
N ILE A 89 13.01 -7.14 -24.23
CA ILE A 89 12.74 -6.62 -22.90
C ILE A 89 13.92 -5.77 -22.42
N VAL A 90 15.15 -6.25 -22.62
CA VAL A 90 16.36 -5.49 -22.28
C VAL A 90 16.40 -4.18 -23.02
N GLN A 91 16.14 -4.18 -24.33
CA GLN A 91 16.11 -2.96 -25.16
C GLN A 91 15.03 -1.99 -24.64
N SER A 92 13.80 -2.46 -24.43
CA SER A 92 12.70 -1.63 -23.92
C SER A 92 13.04 -0.99 -22.57
N TYR A 93 13.67 -1.76 -21.68
CA TYR A 93 14.13 -1.26 -20.38
C TYR A 93 15.19 -0.15 -20.56
N GLN A 94 16.22 -0.37 -21.39
CA GLN A 94 17.28 0.60 -21.64
C GLN A 94 16.76 1.89 -22.27
N GLU A 95 15.90 1.78 -23.27
CA GLU A 95 15.24 2.92 -23.91
C GLU A 95 14.43 3.74 -22.89
N THR A 96 13.69 3.03 -22.00
CA THR A 96 12.91 3.68 -20.94
C THR A 96 13.81 4.42 -19.96
N VAL A 97 14.89 3.80 -19.50
CA VAL A 97 15.85 4.45 -18.58
C VAL A 97 16.48 5.70 -19.24
N ALA A 98 16.89 5.59 -20.51
CA ALA A 98 17.45 6.71 -21.25
C ALA A 98 16.45 7.86 -21.41
N MET A 99 15.21 7.55 -21.75
CA MET A 99 14.12 8.52 -21.89
C MET A 99 13.84 9.25 -20.57
N LEU A 100 13.75 8.51 -19.46
CA LEU A 100 13.49 9.09 -18.14
C LEU A 100 14.63 10.00 -17.69
N LYS A 101 15.89 9.59 -17.88
CA LYS A 101 17.06 10.44 -17.60
C LYS A 101 17.08 11.68 -18.49
N GLY A 102 16.74 11.55 -19.78
CA GLY A 102 16.61 12.65 -20.72
C GLY A 102 15.49 13.64 -20.38
N ALA A 103 14.42 13.16 -19.77
CA ALA A 103 13.32 13.99 -19.26
C ALA A 103 13.64 14.68 -17.91
N GLY A 104 14.85 14.52 -17.37
CA GLY A 104 15.30 15.18 -16.15
C GLY A 104 14.94 14.48 -14.85
N PHE A 105 14.44 13.24 -14.91
CA PHE A 105 14.23 12.43 -13.71
C PHE A 105 15.55 11.82 -13.21
N ARG A 106 15.65 11.61 -11.90
CA ARG A 106 16.78 10.91 -11.29
C ARG A 106 16.47 9.43 -11.16
N VAL A 107 17.04 8.60 -12.04
CA VAL A 107 16.77 7.16 -12.10
C VAL A 107 17.87 6.38 -11.41
N TYR A 108 17.50 5.64 -10.37
CA TYR A 108 18.33 4.69 -9.65
C TYR A 108 17.89 3.28 -10.02
N GLU A 109 18.78 2.53 -10.64
CA GLU A 109 18.54 1.15 -11.01
C GLU A 109 18.88 0.25 -9.82
N VAL A 110 17.85 -0.31 -9.17
CA VAL A 110 17.95 -1.02 -7.91
C VAL A 110 17.82 -2.53 -8.12
N PRO A 111 18.80 -3.35 -7.75
CA PRO A 111 18.75 -4.80 -7.96
C PRO A 111 17.93 -5.51 -6.86
N LEU A 112 16.63 -5.17 -6.75
CA LEU A 112 15.74 -5.66 -5.68
C LEU A 112 15.69 -7.18 -5.63
N GLU A 113 15.52 -7.82 -6.80
CA GLU A 113 15.45 -9.27 -6.85
C GLU A 113 16.76 -9.93 -6.40
N ARG A 114 17.89 -9.45 -6.88
CA ARG A 114 19.22 -9.97 -6.53
C ARG A 114 19.50 -9.82 -5.04
N GLU A 115 19.17 -8.68 -4.46
CA GLU A 115 19.38 -8.45 -3.02
C GLU A 115 18.45 -9.30 -2.14
N CYS A 116 17.18 -9.46 -2.55
CA CYS A 116 16.24 -10.33 -1.84
C CYS A 116 16.65 -11.81 -1.91
N ARG A 117 17.17 -12.29 -3.06
CA ARG A 117 17.64 -13.68 -3.23
C ARG A 117 18.75 -14.08 -2.24
N LYS A 118 19.48 -13.14 -1.71
CA LYS A 118 20.49 -13.41 -0.67
C LYS A 118 19.86 -13.88 0.66
N ARG A 119 18.55 -13.69 0.87
CA ARG A 119 17.85 -13.97 2.12
C ARG A 119 16.62 -14.85 2.00
N VAL A 120 15.99 -14.89 0.84
CA VAL A 120 14.78 -15.68 0.60
C VAL A 120 14.88 -16.44 -0.72
N ALA A 121 14.34 -17.66 -0.73
CA ALA A 121 14.33 -18.50 -1.92
C ALA A 121 13.42 -17.91 -3.03
N ASP A 122 12.28 -17.35 -2.65
CA ASP A 122 11.37 -16.63 -3.57
C ASP A 122 11.45 -15.12 -3.32
N PRO A 123 12.19 -14.37 -4.14
CA PRO A 123 12.39 -12.93 -3.94
C PRO A 123 11.10 -12.13 -4.04
N ARG A 124 10.06 -12.63 -4.73
CA ARG A 124 8.75 -11.96 -4.83
C ARG A 124 8.11 -11.75 -3.47
N LYS A 125 8.38 -12.64 -2.51
CA LYS A 125 7.86 -12.55 -1.14
C LYS A 125 8.64 -11.57 -0.25
N GLY A 126 9.78 -11.05 -0.71
CA GLY A 126 10.69 -10.23 0.08
C GLY A 126 10.84 -8.77 -0.38
N LYS A 127 10.56 -8.48 -1.66
CA LYS A 127 10.81 -7.16 -2.25
C LYS A 127 10.11 -6.02 -1.48
N ASN A 128 8.90 -6.22 -1.02
CA ASN A 128 8.15 -5.19 -0.28
C ASN A 128 8.83 -4.81 1.04
N MET A 129 9.40 -5.79 1.76
CA MET A 129 10.09 -5.53 3.03
C MET A 129 11.44 -4.85 2.80
N PHE A 130 12.17 -5.28 1.77
CA PHE A 130 13.40 -4.61 1.37
C PHE A 130 13.15 -3.15 0.97
N VAL A 131 12.13 -2.90 0.14
CA VAL A 131 11.71 -1.55 -0.23
C VAL A 131 11.27 -0.74 0.99
N LEU A 132 10.53 -1.33 1.93
CA LEU A 132 10.17 -0.64 3.18
C LEU A 132 11.41 -0.17 3.94
N GLY A 133 12.44 -0.99 4.02
CA GLY A 133 13.73 -0.62 4.62
C GLY A 133 14.38 0.56 3.90
N MET A 134 14.43 0.52 2.57
CA MET A 134 14.96 1.63 1.75
C MET A 134 14.19 2.93 2.02
N LEU A 135 12.85 2.86 2.06
CA LEU A 135 12.00 4.02 2.33
C LEU A 135 12.21 4.56 3.76
N CYS A 136 12.44 3.70 4.75
CA CYS A 136 12.79 4.14 6.10
C CYS A 136 14.08 4.97 6.10
N ASN A 137 15.10 4.55 5.35
CA ASN A 137 16.35 5.29 5.22
C ASN A 137 16.14 6.61 4.47
N ILE A 138 15.52 6.56 3.28
CA ILE A 138 15.29 7.72 2.40
C ILE A 138 14.50 8.82 3.12
N TYR A 139 13.46 8.45 3.86
CA TYR A 139 12.61 9.42 4.58
C TYR A 139 13.03 9.67 6.02
N SER A 140 14.20 9.18 6.43
CA SER A 140 14.74 9.33 7.79
C SER A 140 13.73 8.88 8.88
N LEU A 141 13.00 7.80 8.60
CA LEU A 141 12.05 7.21 9.54
C LEU A 141 12.78 6.27 10.50
N ASP A 142 12.26 6.15 11.72
CA ASP A 142 12.82 5.23 12.70
C ASP A 142 12.62 3.77 12.28
N VAL A 143 13.70 3.10 11.94
CA VAL A 143 13.70 1.69 11.52
C VAL A 143 13.21 0.75 12.63
N LYS A 144 13.35 1.14 13.91
CA LYS A 144 12.81 0.35 15.03
C LYS A 144 11.30 0.26 14.97
N LEU A 145 10.61 1.37 14.66
CA LEU A 145 9.17 1.37 14.42
C LEU A 145 8.79 0.49 13.23
N GLY A 146 9.65 0.42 12.21
CA GLY A 146 9.48 -0.50 11.07
C GLY A 146 9.52 -1.97 11.51
N ARG A 147 10.51 -2.35 12.31
CA ARG A 147 10.64 -3.71 12.87
C ARG A 147 9.44 -4.09 13.75
N GLU A 148 9.01 -3.19 14.62
CA GLU A 148 7.84 -3.39 15.46
C GLU A 148 6.57 -3.55 14.62
N GLN A 149 6.41 -2.75 13.56
CA GLN A 149 5.28 -2.88 12.65
C GLN A 149 5.27 -4.22 11.91
N VAL A 150 6.44 -4.71 11.49
CA VAL A 150 6.59 -6.06 10.91
C VAL A 150 6.17 -7.12 11.93
N ALA A 151 6.65 -7.03 13.18
CA ALA A 151 6.30 -7.97 14.24
C ALA A 151 4.78 -7.97 14.51
N LEU A 152 4.14 -6.81 14.56
CA LEU A 152 2.68 -6.69 14.73
C LEU A 152 1.90 -7.30 13.56
N THR A 153 2.35 -7.01 12.33
CA THR A 153 1.65 -7.49 11.12
C THR A 153 1.73 -9.00 10.94
N PHE A 154 2.88 -9.57 11.27
CA PHE A 154 3.13 -11.02 11.13
C PHE A 154 3.06 -11.78 12.45
N GLY A 155 2.60 -11.17 13.54
CA GLY A 155 2.62 -11.75 14.89
C GLY A 155 1.85 -13.06 15.08
N LYS A 156 0.90 -13.36 14.16
CA LYS A 156 0.17 -14.64 14.11
C LYS A 156 0.87 -15.71 13.23
N LYS A 157 2.02 -15.39 12.64
CA LYS A 157 2.79 -16.30 11.78
C LYS A 157 3.95 -16.93 12.55
N ASP A 158 4.63 -17.91 11.92
CA ASP A 158 5.85 -18.50 12.44
C ASP A 158 6.89 -17.41 12.76
N PRO A 159 7.57 -17.45 13.92
CA PRO A 159 8.64 -16.52 14.28
C PRO A 159 9.72 -16.33 13.21
N LYS A 160 10.04 -17.38 12.45
CA LYS A 160 10.96 -17.31 11.30
C LYS A 160 10.49 -16.34 10.20
N VAL A 161 9.18 -16.21 10.02
CA VAL A 161 8.61 -15.25 9.05
C VAL A 161 8.89 -13.83 9.51
N ILE A 162 8.78 -13.55 10.80
CA ILE A 162 9.07 -12.24 11.38
C ILE A 162 10.56 -11.92 11.22
N GLU A 163 11.43 -12.86 11.61
CA GLU A 163 12.89 -12.70 11.51
C GLU A 163 13.34 -12.41 10.07
N VAL A 164 12.87 -13.20 9.10
CA VAL A 164 13.19 -13.02 7.68
C VAL A 164 12.74 -11.65 7.17
N ASN A 165 11.52 -11.22 7.51
CA ASN A 165 10.99 -9.93 7.06
C ASN A 165 11.72 -8.74 7.72
N GLN A 166 12.09 -8.84 9.00
CA GLN A 166 12.92 -7.84 9.65
C GLN A 166 14.33 -7.81 9.06
N GLY A 167 14.92 -8.96 8.76
CA GLY A 167 16.22 -9.05 8.09
C GLY A 167 16.22 -8.42 6.68
N LEU A 168 15.13 -8.56 5.93
CA LEU A 168 14.94 -7.90 4.63
C LEU A 168 14.80 -6.38 4.78
N LEU A 169 14.04 -5.93 5.77
CA LEU A 169 13.89 -4.51 6.08
C LEU A 169 15.24 -3.87 6.41
N ASP A 170 16.03 -4.50 7.29
CA ASP A 170 17.36 -4.01 7.66
C ASP A 170 18.31 -3.98 6.47
N ALA A 171 18.25 -5.00 5.64
CA ALA A 171 19.05 -5.05 4.43
C ALA A 171 18.72 -3.92 3.46
N GLY A 172 17.44 -3.64 3.27
CA GLY A 172 16.99 -2.52 2.44
C GLY A 172 17.43 -1.17 3.00
N TYR A 173 17.36 -1.00 4.32
CA TYR A 173 17.82 0.21 5.00
C TYR A 173 19.32 0.46 4.75
N LEU A 174 20.14 -0.54 5.03
CA LEU A 174 21.61 -0.47 4.85
C LEU A 174 21.98 -0.29 3.37
N TRP A 175 21.30 -1.00 2.48
CA TRP A 175 21.55 -0.84 1.05
C TRP A 175 21.27 0.58 0.58
N ALA A 176 20.17 1.18 1.01
CA ALA A 176 19.83 2.56 0.68
C ALA A 176 20.86 3.56 1.24
N GLU A 177 21.36 3.31 2.45
CA GLU A 177 22.39 4.15 3.08
C GLU A 177 23.70 4.17 2.28
N GLN A 178 24.05 3.05 1.64
CA GLN A 178 25.30 2.89 0.90
C GLN A 178 25.20 3.35 -0.55
N ASN A 179 23.99 3.39 -1.12
CA ASN A 179 23.81 3.53 -2.57
C ASN A 179 23.05 4.79 -3.00
N PHE A 180 22.41 5.51 -2.08
CA PHE A 180 21.72 6.76 -2.40
C PHE A 180 22.43 7.97 -1.83
N ASP A 181 22.48 9.02 -2.64
CA ASP A 181 23.06 10.33 -2.33
C ASP A 181 22.01 11.37 -1.89
N PHE A 182 20.76 10.95 -1.73
CA PHE A 182 19.65 11.82 -1.34
C PHE A 182 18.87 11.25 -0.15
N LYS A 183 18.32 12.15 0.65
CA LYS A 183 17.40 11.84 1.76
C LYS A 183 16.32 12.91 1.87
N TYR A 184 15.14 12.47 2.24
CA TYR A 184 14.07 13.33 2.71
C TYR A 184 14.00 13.28 4.24
N ARG A 185 13.53 14.34 4.84
CA ARG A 185 13.29 14.37 6.27
C ARG A 185 11.83 14.70 6.56
N ILE A 186 11.14 13.76 7.17
CA ILE A 186 9.79 13.97 7.68
C ILE A 186 9.91 13.98 9.21
N PRO A 187 9.91 15.18 9.84
CA PRO A 187 10.02 15.26 11.29
C PRO A 187 8.77 14.65 11.94
N ALA A 188 8.98 13.93 13.04
CA ALA A 188 7.89 13.44 13.87
C ALA A 188 7.09 14.62 14.44
N VAL A 189 5.78 14.46 14.50
CA VAL A 189 4.85 15.46 15.06
C VAL A 189 4.28 14.89 16.36
N ARG A 190 4.47 15.60 17.47
CA ARG A 190 3.83 15.20 18.72
C ARG A 190 2.37 15.62 18.69
N SER A 191 1.47 14.64 18.81
CA SER A 191 0.05 14.89 19.03
C SER A 191 -0.26 14.85 20.52
N THR A 192 -1.08 15.78 20.98
CA THR A 192 -1.65 15.79 22.34
C THR A 192 -2.91 14.95 22.44
N GLU A 193 -3.51 14.60 21.31
CA GLU A 193 -4.74 13.82 21.22
C GLU A 193 -4.46 12.43 20.67
N ALA A 194 -5.17 11.44 21.18
CA ALA A 194 -5.15 10.09 20.64
C ALA A 194 -5.80 10.09 19.25
N GLN A 195 -5.08 9.59 18.27
CA GLN A 195 -5.57 9.49 16.87
C GLN A 195 -5.43 8.05 16.39
N ILE A 196 -6.29 7.66 15.47
CA ILE A 196 -6.23 6.38 14.78
C ILE A 196 -6.07 6.60 13.28
N VAL A 197 -5.42 5.65 12.61
CA VAL A 197 -5.39 5.60 11.14
C VAL A 197 -6.22 4.39 10.72
N VAL A 198 -7.26 4.66 9.98
CA VAL A 198 -8.19 3.65 9.46
C VAL A 198 -8.41 3.88 7.96
N ASN A 199 -8.77 2.84 7.23
CA ASN A 199 -9.25 3.00 5.86
C ASN A 199 -10.72 3.47 5.85
N GLY A 200 -11.23 3.93 4.69
CA GLY A 200 -12.58 4.45 4.57
C GLY A 200 -13.66 3.45 4.95
N ASN A 201 -13.48 2.17 4.59
CA ASN A 201 -14.43 1.12 4.92
C ASN A 201 -14.49 0.84 6.43
N THR A 202 -13.36 0.83 7.11
CA THR A 202 -13.33 0.73 8.57
C THR A 202 -13.97 1.97 9.23
N ALA A 203 -13.72 3.17 8.69
CA ALA A 203 -14.35 4.39 9.20
C ALA A 203 -15.88 4.36 9.01
N LEU A 204 -16.37 3.84 7.87
CA LEU A 204 -17.79 3.65 7.62
C LEU A 204 -18.40 2.64 8.63
N ALA A 205 -17.75 1.51 8.85
CA ALA A 205 -18.19 0.51 9.83
C ALA A 205 -18.25 1.09 11.25
N LEU A 206 -17.26 1.89 11.65
CA LEU A 206 -17.27 2.59 12.94
C LEU A 206 -18.42 3.60 13.01
N GLY A 207 -18.77 4.28 11.91
CA GLY A 207 -19.94 5.14 11.82
C GLY A 207 -21.25 4.39 12.01
N VAL A 208 -21.40 3.20 11.43
CA VAL A 208 -22.54 2.30 11.63
C VAL A 208 -22.67 1.92 13.11
N LEU A 209 -21.58 1.53 13.76
CA LEU A 209 -21.56 1.23 15.19
C LEU A 209 -21.98 2.44 16.04
N ALA A 210 -21.44 3.61 15.72
CA ALA A 210 -21.73 4.85 16.47
C ALA A 210 -23.16 5.36 16.28
N SER A 211 -23.82 5.05 15.15
CA SER A 211 -25.20 5.45 14.87
C SER A 211 -26.24 4.63 15.62
N GLY A 212 -25.86 3.52 16.26
CA GLY A 212 -26.78 2.64 16.97
C GLY A 212 -27.66 1.80 16.05
N MET A 213 -27.23 1.52 14.82
CA MET A 213 -27.94 0.57 13.94
C MET A 213 -27.99 -0.83 14.55
N ASP A 214 -29.10 -1.55 14.32
CA ASP A 214 -29.32 -2.91 14.81
C ASP A 214 -28.82 -3.96 13.81
N ILE A 215 -28.94 -3.71 12.52
CA ILE A 215 -28.77 -4.71 11.47
C ILE A 215 -27.94 -4.16 10.30
N CYS A 216 -26.99 -4.97 9.85
CA CYS A 216 -26.32 -4.77 8.57
C CYS A 216 -26.69 -5.95 7.64
N ALA A 217 -27.53 -5.70 6.65
CA ALA A 217 -27.79 -6.63 5.56
C ALA A 217 -26.80 -6.38 4.42
N MET A 218 -26.15 -7.42 3.91
CA MET A 218 -25.09 -7.28 2.93
C MET A 218 -25.00 -8.45 1.97
N TYR A 219 -24.41 -8.20 0.82
CA TYR A 219 -23.91 -9.19 -0.10
C TYR A 219 -22.42 -8.90 -0.38
N PRO A 220 -21.54 -9.93 -0.37
CA PRO A 220 -20.10 -9.71 -0.54
C PRO A 220 -19.75 -9.25 -1.94
N ILE A 221 -19.27 -8.03 -2.08
CA ILE A 221 -18.76 -7.49 -3.35
C ILE A 221 -17.58 -6.54 -3.09
N THR A 222 -16.54 -6.66 -3.90
CA THR A 222 -15.39 -5.76 -3.84
C THR A 222 -15.76 -4.40 -4.45
N PRO A 223 -15.44 -3.27 -3.78
CA PRO A 223 -14.59 -3.12 -2.58
C PRO A 223 -15.36 -3.05 -1.25
N ALA A 224 -16.67 -3.22 -1.21
CA ALA A 224 -17.52 -3.00 -0.02
C ALA A 224 -17.36 -4.08 1.07
N THR A 225 -16.99 -5.29 0.71
CA THR A 225 -16.93 -6.47 1.61
C THR A 225 -16.15 -6.22 2.90
N SER A 226 -15.13 -5.37 2.88
CA SER A 226 -14.35 -5.11 4.10
C SER A 226 -15.09 -4.31 5.17
N VAL A 227 -16.17 -3.60 4.82
CA VAL A 227 -17.09 -2.98 5.80
C VAL A 227 -17.80 -4.05 6.58
N SER A 228 -18.43 -4.98 5.86
CA SER A 228 -19.21 -6.07 6.48
C SER A 228 -18.33 -7.06 7.24
N HIS A 229 -17.12 -7.37 6.76
CA HIS A 229 -16.16 -8.18 7.52
C HIS A 229 -15.82 -7.54 8.86
N TYR A 230 -15.51 -6.22 8.87
CA TYR A 230 -15.24 -5.53 10.12
C TYR A 230 -16.45 -5.56 11.07
N LEU A 231 -17.66 -5.32 10.54
CA LEU A 231 -18.89 -5.41 11.32
C LEU A 231 -19.11 -6.83 11.84
N SER A 232 -18.87 -7.87 11.04
CA SER A 232 -18.98 -9.27 11.49
C SER A 232 -18.09 -9.59 12.69
N ASP A 233 -16.92 -8.95 12.77
CA ASP A 233 -15.97 -9.16 13.88
C ASP A 233 -16.41 -8.47 15.19
N VAL A 234 -17.19 -7.38 15.11
CA VAL A 234 -17.41 -6.50 16.27
C VAL A 234 -18.89 -6.21 16.58
N PHE A 235 -19.81 -6.35 15.63
CA PHE A 235 -21.18 -5.85 15.75
C PHE A 235 -22.00 -6.59 16.81
N GLU A 236 -21.80 -7.89 16.96
CA GLU A 236 -22.46 -8.68 18.01
C GLU A 236 -22.13 -8.19 19.43
N ARG A 237 -20.93 -7.63 19.63
CA ARG A 237 -20.49 -7.11 20.93
C ARG A 237 -21.28 -5.89 21.40
N VAL A 238 -21.95 -5.22 20.48
CA VAL A 238 -22.82 -4.06 20.73
C VAL A 238 -24.29 -4.38 20.48
N GLY A 239 -24.64 -5.65 20.27
CA GLY A 239 -26.01 -6.11 20.09
C GLY A 239 -26.53 -6.05 18.66
N GLY A 240 -25.66 -5.77 17.68
CA GLY A 240 -26.02 -5.73 16.26
C GLY A 240 -25.88 -7.09 15.58
N ILE A 241 -26.51 -7.22 14.42
CA ILE A 241 -26.51 -8.44 13.60
C ILE A 241 -26.01 -8.11 12.19
N VAL A 242 -25.10 -8.94 11.66
CA VAL A 242 -24.73 -8.92 10.24
C VAL A 242 -25.40 -10.09 9.53
N HIS A 243 -26.24 -9.79 8.54
CA HIS A 243 -26.92 -10.76 7.72
C HIS A 243 -26.32 -10.76 6.30
N GLN A 244 -25.74 -11.88 5.89
CA GLN A 244 -25.29 -12.07 4.51
C GLN A 244 -26.43 -12.68 3.69
N ALA A 245 -26.87 -11.93 2.68
CA ALA A 245 -27.88 -12.37 1.73
C ALA A 245 -27.25 -13.11 0.53
N GLU A 246 -28.09 -13.73 -0.30
CA GLU A 246 -27.67 -14.46 -1.51
C GLU A 246 -27.28 -13.54 -2.66
N ASP A 247 -27.89 -12.34 -2.72
CA ASP A 247 -27.64 -11.31 -3.73
C ASP A 247 -27.99 -9.92 -3.18
N GLU A 248 -27.76 -8.88 -3.98
CA GLU A 248 -28.00 -7.48 -3.61
C GLU A 248 -29.48 -7.19 -3.38
N ILE A 249 -30.38 -7.81 -4.18
CA ILE A 249 -31.83 -7.63 -4.08
C ILE A 249 -32.32 -8.20 -2.76
N ALA A 250 -31.88 -9.39 -2.38
CA ALA A 250 -32.20 -10.03 -1.13
C ALA A 250 -31.66 -9.20 0.07
N ALA A 251 -30.47 -8.62 -0.03
CA ALA A 251 -29.92 -7.74 0.99
C ALA A 251 -30.80 -6.49 1.22
N CYS A 252 -31.21 -5.83 0.13
CA CYS A 252 -32.11 -4.68 0.19
C CYS A 252 -33.49 -5.05 0.77
N ALA A 253 -34.06 -6.18 0.32
CA ALA A 253 -35.35 -6.65 0.81
C ALA A 253 -35.31 -6.99 2.30
N PHE A 254 -34.21 -7.61 2.76
CA PHE A 254 -33.99 -7.91 4.17
C PHE A 254 -33.92 -6.62 5.02
N ALA A 255 -33.18 -5.61 4.57
CA ALA A 255 -33.09 -4.33 5.28
C ALA A 255 -34.45 -3.61 5.38
N ILE A 256 -35.25 -3.63 4.30
CA ILE A 256 -36.61 -3.09 4.30
C ILE A 256 -37.49 -3.85 5.30
N GLY A 257 -37.46 -5.20 5.27
CA GLY A 257 -38.23 -6.02 6.21
C GLY A 257 -37.83 -5.78 7.66
N ALA A 258 -36.54 -5.63 7.94
CA ALA A 258 -36.03 -5.31 9.27
C ALA A 258 -36.56 -3.93 9.73
N SER A 259 -36.59 -2.95 8.84
CA SER A 259 -37.15 -1.62 9.13
C SER A 259 -38.65 -1.67 9.45
N TYR A 260 -39.42 -2.46 8.68
CA TYR A 260 -40.83 -2.71 9.00
C TYR A 260 -41.03 -3.41 10.36
N ALA A 261 -40.08 -4.23 10.78
CA ALA A 261 -40.10 -4.85 12.11
C ALA A 261 -39.63 -3.91 13.24
N GLY A 262 -39.40 -2.62 12.94
CA GLY A 262 -38.96 -1.62 13.92
C GLY A 262 -37.49 -1.65 14.25
N LYS A 263 -36.66 -2.25 13.38
CA LYS A 263 -35.21 -2.29 13.52
C LYS A 263 -34.54 -1.24 12.65
N CYS A 264 -33.44 -0.64 13.12
CA CYS A 264 -32.61 0.25 12.34
C CYS A 264 -31.63 -0.57 11.49
N ALA A 265 -31.77 -0.56 10.14
CA ALA A 265 -30.98 -1.36 9.23
C ALA A 265 -30.32 -0.49 8.15
#